data_bcb8abdd5488f9f13a0253875c84e26a
#
_entry.id   bcb8abdd5488f9f13a0253875c84e26a
#
_cell.length_a   1.000
_cell.length_b   1.000
_cell.length_c   1.000
_cell.angle_alpha   90.00
_cell.angle_beta   90.00
_cell.angle_gamma   90.00
#
_symmetry.space_group_name_H-M   'P 1'
#
loop_
_entity.id
_entity.type
_entity.pdbx_description
1 polymer ?
#
loop_
_entity_poly.entity_id
_entity_poly.type
_entity_poly.pdbx_seq_one_letter_code
_entity_poly.pdbx_strand_id
1 'polypeptide(L)'
;MKDLNVELSITLDPKDIEDCDGVIFPGGLPDVDPELYGEENQGSMNLDRTLDDEQMAMIDAAVKAKKPILAICRGMQLVNVYFGGTLIQDLENGTMHKYVPNENKLHDTVCISGTPFAIIYGDTRIVNSAHHQPVKKLGKGFKIGQVWLSGKLSPEQKKEWLEKIENDENLEIECKRTCIIEGMIHKE
;
A
#
# COMPACT_ATOMS: atom_id res chain seq x y z
N MET A 1 -15.83 -14.82 -4.76
CA MET A 1 -14.92 -15.50 -5.72
C MET A 1 -15.51 -16.75 -6.36
N LYS A 2 -16.64 -17.27 -5.88
CA LYS A 2 -17.29 -18.45 -6.51
C LYS A 2 -17.58 -18.27 -8.02
N ASP A 3 -17.81 -17.04 -8.45
CA ASP A 3 -18.15 -16.73 -9.84
C ASP A 3 -16.91 -16.58 -10.77
N LEU A 4 -15.69 -16.62 -10.21
CA LEU A 4 -14.44 -16.45 -10.96
C LEU A 4 -13.66 -17.74 -11.15
N ASN A 5 -14.19 -18.90 -10.71
CA ASN A 5 -13.51 -20.19 -10.75
C ASN A 5 -12.10 -20.15 -10.13
N VAL A 6 -11.99 -19.49 -8.98
CA VAL A 6 -10.73 -19.34 -8.21
C VAL A 6 -10.80 -20.20 -6.98
N GLU A 7 -9.81 -21.05 -6.78
CA GLU A 7 -9.56 -21.79 -5.55
C GLU A 7 -8.63 -20.97 -4.65
N LEU A 8 -8.95 -20.85 -3.37
CA LEU A 8 -8.15 -20.13 -2.38
C LEU A 8 -7.63 -21.11 -1.33
N SER A 9 -6.32 -21.07 -1.09
CA SER A 9 -5.67 -21.67 0.07
C SER A 9 -5.05 -20.59 0.94
N ILE A 10 -5.01 -20.83 2.26
CA ILE A 10 -4.36 -19.93 3.23
C ILE A 10 -3.14 -20.67 3.75
N THR A 11 -1.98 -20.08 3.62
CA THR A 11 -0.70 -20.67 4.04
C THR A 11 0.28 -19.59 4.48
N LEU A 12 1.27 -20.00 5.28
CA LEU A 12 2.50 -19.27 5.58
C LEU A 12 3.74 -20.12 5.23
N ASP A 13 3.56 -21.25 4.54
CA ASP A 13 4.69 -22.04 4.01
C ASP A 13 5.09 -21.53 2.62
N PRO A 14 6.32 -20.97 2.47
CA PRO A 14 6.80 -20.48 1.17
C PRO A 14 6.83 -21.53 0.04
N LYS A 15 6.85 -22.82 0.39
CA LYS A 15 6.83 -23.91 -0.61
C LYS A 15 5.52 -23.97 -1.38
N ASP A 16 4.41 -23.59 -0.75
CA ASP A 16 3.09 -23.63 -1.40
C ASP A 16 2.98 -22.60 -2.54
N ILE A 17 3.91 -21.62 -2.59
CA ILE A 17 3.95 -20.60 -3.64
C ILE A 17 4.22 -21.20 -5.02
N GLU A 18 4.96 -22.31 -5.11
CA GLU A 18 5.27 -22.93 -6.41
C GLU A 18 4.00 -23.43 -7.11
N ASP A 19 3.03 -23.92 -6.35
CA ASP A 19 1.82 -24.56 -6.87
C ASP A 19 0.64 -23.58 -7.10
N CYS A 20 0.78 -22.30 -6.75
CA CYS A 20 -0.28 -21.32 -6.97
C CYS A 20 -0.06 -20.47 -8.25
N ASP A 21 -1.14 -19.89 -8.80
CA ASP A 21 -1.09 -19.00 -9.97
C ASP A 21 -0.81 -17.54 -9.58
N GLY A 22 -1.00 -17.19 -8.31
CA GLY A 22 -0.78 -15.83 -7.78
C GLY A 22 -0.96 -15.79 -6.28
N VAL A 23 -0.52 -14.69 -5.65
CA VAL A 23 -0.50 -14.53 -4.20
C VAL A 23 -1.24 -13.26 -3.80
N ILE A 24 -2.08 -13.36 -2.76
CA ILE A 24 -2.74 -12.22 -2.15
C ILE A 24 -2.17 -12.00 -0.75
N PHE A 25 -1.57 -10.84 -0.52
CA PHE A 25 -1.21 -10.38 0.82
C PHE A 25 -2.33 -9.50 1.36
N PRO A 26 -3.10 -9.97 2.34
CA PRO A 26 -4.27 -9.24 2.86
C PRO A 26 -3.87 -8.10 3.79
N GLY A 27 -4.87 -7.27 4.15
CA GLY A 27 -4.79 -6.35 5.27
C GLY A 27 -4.78 -7.06 6.62
N GLY A 28 -4.39 -6.34 7.67
CA GLY A 28 -4.34 -6.86 9.04
C GLY A 28 -4.20 -5.76 10.07
N LEU A 29 -4.39 -6.12 11.35
CA LEU A 29 -4.28 -5.20 12.50
C LEU A 29 -2.85 -4.89 12.93
N PRO A 30 -1.89 -5.86 12.97
CA PRO A 30 -0.50 -5.54 13.32
C PRO A 30 0.09 -4.55 12.32
N ASP A 31 0.76 -3.52 12.84
CA ASP A 31 1.59 -2.64 12.02
C ASP A 31 2.87 -3.35 11.60
N VAL A 32 3.42 -2.94 10.47
CA VAL A 32 4.74 -3.42 10.03
C VAL A 32 5.82 -2.87 10.96
N ASP A 33 6.70 -3.74 11.45
CA ASP A 33 7.77 -3.39 12.37
C ASP A 33 8.72 -2.37 11.71
N PRO A 34 8.91 -1.16 12.32
CA PRO A 34 9.78 -0.12 11.79
C PRO A 34 11.24 -0.55 11.62
N GLU A 35 11.73 -1.51 12.39
CA GLU A 35 13.07 -2.05 12.22
C GLU A 35 13.31 -2.67 10.85
N LEU A 36 12.24 -3.18 10.18
CA LEU A 36 12.33 -3.74 8.84
C LEU A 36 12.69 -2.71 7.77
N TYR A 37 12.44 -1.43 8.02
CA TYR A 37 12.82 -0.34 7.12
C TYR A 37 13.79 0.65 7.76
N GLY A 38 14.50 0.20 8.82
CA GLY A 38 15.64 0.91 9.43
C GLY A 38 15.25 2.11 10.29
N GLU A 39 14.03 2.16 10.80
CA GLU A 39 13.56 3.23 11.69
C GLU A 39 13.30 2.70 13.11
N GLU A 40 13.45 3.56 14.12
CA GLU A 40 12.97 3.30 15.48
C GLU A 40 11.45 3.44 15.54
N ASN A 41 10.80 2.70 16.45
CA ASN A 41 9.36 2.82 16.63
C ASN A 41 8.99 4.18 17.25
N GLN A 42 8.22 4.97 16.51
CA GLN A 42 7.71 6.29 16.91
C GLN A 42 6.18 6.38 16.92
N GLY A 43 5.48 5.30 16.61
CA GLY A 43 4.02 5.31 16.55
C GLY A 43 3.35 4.06 15.98
N SER A 44 4.14 3.06 15.60
CA SER A 44 3.60 1.76 15.16
C SER A 44 3.07 0.97 16.36
N MET A 45 1.96 0.28 16.18
CA MET A 45 1.21 -0.40 17.23
C MET A 45 1.02 -1.89 16.92
N ASN A 46 0.83 -2.68 17.98
CA ASN A 46 0.49 -4.11 17.87
C ASN A 46 1.50 -4.90 17.02
N LEU A 47 2.79 -4.58 17.10
CA LEU A 47 3.83 -5.23 16.31
C LEU A 47 3.80 -6.75 16.49
N ASP A 48 3.90 -7.47 15.38
CA ASP A 48 4.07 -8.92 15.34
C ASP A 48 5.22 -9.26 14.38
N ARG A 49 6.43 -9.26 14.93
CA ARG A 49 7.64 -9.51 14.16
C ARG A 49 7.67 -10.92 13.55
N THR A 50 7.09 -11.90 14.23
CA THR A 50 7.02 -13.26 13.69
C THR A 50 6.19 -13.31 12.43
N LEU A 51 5.01 -12.67 12.44
CA LEU A 51 4.15 -12.57 11.27
C LEU A 51 4.83 -11.77 10.14
N ASP A 52 5.53 -10.69 10.47
CA ASP A 52 6.29 -9.92 9.48
C ASP A 52 7.35 -10.79 8.79
N ASP A 53 8.17 -11.52 9.57
CA ASP A 53 9.24 -12.37 9.05
C ASP A 53 8.67 -13.51 8.18
N GLU A 54 7.57 -14.15 8.59
CA GLU A 54 6.87 -15.17 7.82
C GLU A 54 6.34 -14.62 6.50
N GLN A 55 5.66 -13.48 6.54
CA GLN A 55 5.13 -12.86 5.33
C GLN A 55 6.23 -12.31 4.41
N MET A 56 7.34 -11.81 4.95
CA MET A 56 8.52 -11.44 4.14
C MET A 56 9.10 -12.65 3.40
N ALA A 57 9.15 -13.82 4.04
CA ALA A 57 9.56 -15.06 3.38
C ALA A 57 8.60 -15.48 2.25
N MET A 58 7.29 -15.28 2.46
CA MET A 58 6.28 -15.52 1.42
C MET A 58 6.42 -14.55 0.23
N ILE A 59 6.70 -13.26 0.51
CA ILE A 59 6.94 -12.26 -0.56
C ILE A 59 8.19 -12.65 -1.35
N ASP A 60 9.28 -13.01 -0.67
CA ASP A 60 10.53 -13.45 -1.31
C ASP A 60 10.32 -14.67 -2.23
N ALA A 61 9.57 -15.66 -1.76
CA ALA A 61 9.23 -16.83 -2.56
C ALA A 61 8.38 -16.46 -3.79
N ALA A 62 7.36 -15.60 -3.62
CA ALA A 62 6.50 -15.16 -4.72
C ALA A 62 7.29 -14.38 -5.78
N VAL A 63 8.18 -13.48 -5.35
CA VAL A 63 9.05 -12.70 -6.24
C VAL A 63 10.01 -13.60 -7.01
N LYS A 64 10.69 -14.55 -6.33
CA LYS A 64 11.59 -15.52 -6.97
C LYS A 64 10.87 -16.43 -7.97
N ALA A 65 9.66 -16.84 -7.63
CA ALA A 65 8.81 -17.66 -8.51
C ALA A 65 8.09 -16.84 -9.60
N LYS A 66 8.29 -15.51 -9.62
CA LYS A 66 7.64 -14.56 -10.56
C LYS A 66 6.11 -14.69 -10.57
N LYS A 67 5.51 -14.92 -9.41
CA LYS A 67 4.06 -14.99 -9.28
C LYS A 67 3.45 -13.60 -9.24
N PRO A 68 2.29 -13.37 -9.86
CA PRO A 68 1.51 -12.15 -9.67
C PRO A 68 1.18 -11.94 -8.19
N ILE A 69 1.39 -10.72 -7.70
CA ILE A 69 1.10 -10.34 -6.31
C ILE A 69 0.02 -9.28 -6.27
N LEU A 70 -1.04 -9.51 -5.50
CA LEU A 70 -2.02 -8.53 -5.09
C LEU A 70 -1.83 -8.24 -3.60
N ALA A 71 -1.46 -7.03 -3.25
CA ALA A 71 -1.22 -6.63 -1.87
C ALA A 71 -2.23 -5.56 -1.43
N ILE A 72 -2.87 -5.74 -0.28
CA ILE A 72 -3.96 -4.90 0.21
C ILE A 72 -3.60 -4.36 1.60
N CYS A 73 -3.70 -3.04 1.82
CA CYS A 73 -3.50 -2.39 3.12
C CYS A 73 -2.13 -2.78 3.72
N ARG A 74 -2.09 -3.49 4.86
CA ARG A 74 -0.84 -3.98 5.47
C ARG A 74 0.00 -4.82 4.51
N GLY A 75 -0.62 -5.65 3.67
CA GLY A 75 0.10 -6.41 2.64
C GLY A 75 0.84 -5.49 1.66
N MET A 76 0.22 -4.37 1.22
CA MET A 76 0.88 -3.38 0.37
C MET A 76 2.05 -2.69 1.10
N GLN A 77 1.88 -2.38 2.38
CA GLN A 77 2.93 -1.78 3.21
C GLN A 77 4.15 -2.72 3.32
N LEU A 78 3.92 -3.99 3.61
CA LEU A 78 4.97 -4.98 3.77
C LEU A 78 5.70 -5.27 2.45
N VAL A 79 4.96 -5.38 1.34
CA VAL A 79 5.57 -5.50 -0.01
C VAL A 79 6.42 -4.27 -0.34
N ASN A 80 5.95 -3.05 -0.01
CA ASN A 80 6.75 -1.84 -0.18
C ASN A 80 8.07 -1.93 0.60
N VAL A 81 8.01 -2.36 1.86
CA VAL A 81 9.20 -2.52 2.74
C VAL A 81 10.14 -3.59 2.21
N TYR A 82 9.63 -4.72 1.72
CA TYR A 82 10.45 -5.77 1.10
C TYR A 82 11.31 -5.23 -0.05
N PHE A 83 10.78 -4.31 -0.85
CA PHE A 83 11.53 -3.65 -1.94
C PHE A 83 12.33 -2.42 -1.49
N GLY A 84 12.52 -2.20 -0.19
CA GLY A 84 13.33 -1.13 0.39
C GLY A 84 12.62 0.22 0.50
N GLY A 85 11.30 0.25 0.45
CA GLY A 85 10.49 1.41 0.77
C GLY A 85 10.33 1.62 2.29
N THR A 86 9.73 2.75 2.66
CA THR A 86 9.47 3.11 4.06
C THR A 86 8.03 3.53 4.27
N LEU A 87 7.61 3.61 5.54
CA LEU A 87 6.25 3.97 5.93
C LEU A 87 6.24 5.22 6.83
N ILE A 88 5.13 5.92 6.84
CA ILE A 88 4.79 6.85 7.91
C ILE A 88 4.14 6.02 9.01
N GLN A 89 4.75 5.98 10.20
CA GLN A 89 4.33 5.10 11.29
C GLN A 89 2.98 5.47 11.89
N ASP A 90 2.61 6.75 11.91
CA ASP A 90 1.30 7.19 12.37
C ASP A 90 0.87 8.49 11.67
N LEU A 91 -0.33 8.48 11.13
CA LEU A 91 -1.01 9.69 10.72
C LEU A 91 -1.51 10.45 11.95
N GLU A 92 -1.42 11.76 11.92
CA GLU A 92 -1.93 12.59 13.02
C GLU A 92 -3.40 12.30 13.34
N ASN A 93 -3.76 12.45 14.62
CA ASN A 93 -5.13 12.28 15.07
C ASN A 93 -6.12 13.14 14.27
N GLY A 94 -7.30 12.58 13.98
CA GLY A 94 -8.35 13.28 13.24
C GLY A 94 -8.23 13.22 11.73
N THR A 95 -7.27 12.49 11.15
CA THR A 95 -7.27 12.24 9.71
C THR A 95 -8.44 11.35 9.33
N MET A 96 -8.95 11.54 8.11
CA MET A 96 -10.04 10.72 7.59
C MET A 96 -9.63 9.28 7.24
N HIS A 97 -8.35 8.95 7.36
CA HIS A 97 -7.82 7.62 7.01
C HIS A 97 -7.85 6.63 8.17
N LYS A 98 -7.80 7.11 9.43
CA LYS A 98 -7.75 6.21 10.60
C LYS A 98 -9.03 5.41 10.77
N TYR A 99 -8.86 4.13 11.06
CA TYR A 99 -9.96 3.26 11.45
C TYR A 99 -10.70 3.79 12.68
N VAL A 100 -12.01 3.80 12.62
CA VAL A 100 -12.89 4.06 13.75
C VAL A 100 -13.95 2.96 13.79
N PRO A 101 -14.13 2.25 14.92
CA PRO A 101 -15.15 1.20 15.02
C PRO A 101 -16.54 1.72 14.62
N ASN A 102 -17.25 0.94 13.79
CA ASN A 102 -18.58 1.26 13.28
C ASN A 102 -18.69 2.49 12.38
N GLU A 103 -17.57 3.07 11.94
CA GLU A 103 -17.55 4.13 10.93
C GLU A 103 -16.94 3.59 9.63
N ASN A 104 -17.65 3.80 8.51
CA ASN A 104 -17.11 3.55 7.18
C ASN A 104 -16.66 4.90 6.60
N LYS A 105 -15.40 5.24 6.84
CA LYS A 105 -14.81 6.47 6.30
C LYS A 105 -14.58 6.31 4.81
N LEU A 106 -15.06 7.26 4.05
CA LEU A 106 -14.92 7.31 2.60
C LEU A 106 -14.19 8.59 2.19
N HIS A 107 -13.33 8.49 1.20
CA HIS A 107 -12.69 9.66 0.59
C HIS A 107 -12.45 9.46 -0.90
N ASP A 108 -12.31 10.57 -1.61
CA ASP A 108 -11.95 10.56 -3.03
C ASP A 108 -10.46 10.27 -3.20
N THR A 109 -10.13 9.54 -4.25
CA THR A 109 -8.76 9.31 -4.70
C THR A 109 -8.61 9.66 -6.17
N VAL A 110 -7.38 9.96 -6.59
CA VAL A 110 -7.01 10.19 -7.98
C VAL A 110 -6.15 9.02 -8.44
N CYS A 111 -6.56 8.39 -9.54
CA CYS A 111 -5.79 7.35 -10.21
C CYS A 111 -4.84 7.98 -11.22
N ILE A 112 -3.56 7.61 -11.17
CA ILE A 112 -2.53 8.17 -12.05
C ILE A 112 -2.74 7.64 -13.46
N SER A 113 -2.79 8.55 -14.44
CA SER A 113 -3.02 8.23 -15.85
C SER A 113 -2.02 7.18 -16.39
N GLY A 114 -2.50 6.32 -17.27
CA GLY A 114 -1.69 5.24 -17.85
C GLY A 114 -1.37 4.10 -16.89
N THR A 115 -1.98 4.06 -15.72
CA THR A 115 -1.85 2.95 -14.76
C THR A 115 -3.04 2.00 -14.82
N PRO A 116 -2.90 0.71 -14.41
CA PRO A 116 -4.03 -0.20 -14.25
C PRO A 116 -5.15 0.34 -13.35
N PHE A 117 -4.84 1.17 -12.35
CA PHE A 117 -5.86 1.82 -11.52
C PHE A 117 -6.75 2.73 -12.35
N ALA A 118 -6.19 3.60 -13.20
CA ALA A 118 -6.97 4.47 -14.06
C ALA A 118 -7.76 3.69 -15.13
N ILE A 119 -7.19 2.59 -15.65
CA ILE A 119 -7.87 1.73 -16.64
C ILE A 119 -9.08 1.03 -16.01
N ILE A 120 -8.96 0.53 -14.78
CA ILE A 120 -10.02 -0.26 -14.10
C ILE A 120 -11.06 0.65 -13.45
N TYR A 121 -10.63 1.76 -12.82
CA TYR A 121 -11.47 2.57 -11.95
C TYR A 121 -11.81 3.96 -12.51
N GLY A 122 -11.17 4.39 -13.60
CA GLY A 122 -11.24 5.75 -14.11
C GLY A 122 -10.29 6.70 -13.38
N ASP A 123 -10.38 7.99 -13.66
CA ASP A 123 -9.45 9.00 -13.14
C ASP A 123 -9.62 9.26 -11.63
N THR A 124 -10.82 9.05 -11.10
CA THR A 124 -11.14 9.25 -9.69
C THR A 124 -11.97 8.10 -9.13
N ARG A 125 -11.78 7.79 -7.87
CA ARG A 125 -12.56 6.77 -7.18
C ARG A 125 -12.80 7.13 -5.72
N ILE A 126 -14.02 6.89 -5.24
CA ILE A 126 -14.31 6.89 -3.80
C ILE A 126 -13.92 5.53 -3.25
N VAL A 127 -13.11 5.53 -2.22
CA VAL A 127 -12.63 4.33 -1.50
C VAL A 127 -12.94 4.46 -0.01
N ASN A 128 -13.03 3.31 0.67
CA ASN A 128 -13.03 3.28 2.12
C ASN A 128 -11.61 3.38 2.67
N SER A 129 -11.48 3.90 3.88
CA SER A 129 -10.18 4.05 4.53
C SER A 129 -10.24 3.53 5.96
N ALA A 130 -9.22 2.73 6.31
CA ALA A 130 -9.11 2.09 7.63
C ALA A 130 -7.64 1.90 8.04
N HIS A 131 -6.75 2.83 7.67
CA HIS A 131 -5.33 2.76 7.99
C HIS A 131 -4.84 4.03 8.66
N HIS A 132 -3.73 3.91 9.41
CA HIS A 132 -3.02 5.05 9.99
C HIS A 132 -1.55 5.09 9.55
N GLN A 133 -1.11 4.06 8.82
CA GLN A 133 0.22 3.98 8.23
C GLN A 133 0.13 4.04 6.71
N PRO A 134 0.51 5.13 6.06
CA PRO A 134 0.70 5.17 4.61
C PRO A 134 2.16 4.92 4.22
N VAL A 135 2.37 4.64 2.94
CA VAL A 135 3.69 4.62 2.33
C VAL A 135 4.30 6.02 2.35
N LYS A 136 5.57 6.13 2.82
CA LYS A 136 6.37 7.36 2.82
C LYS A 136 7.24 7.42 1.57
N LYS A 137 8.02 6.37 1.34
CA LYS A 137 8.91 6.20 0.21
C LYS A 137 8.60 4.88 -0.49
N LEU A 138 8.53 4.92 -1.81
CA LEU A 138 8.34 3.70 -2.61
C LEU A 138 9.58 2.81 -2.57
N GLY A 139 9.35 1.51 -2.50
CA GLY A 139 10.36 0.51 -2.77
C GLY A 139 10.82 0.53 -4.23
N LYS A 140 11.99 -0.06 -4.46
CA LYS A 140 12.60 -0.11 -5.80
C LYS A 140 11.66 -0.78 -6.81
N GLY A 141 11.50 -0.17 -7.99
CA GLY A 141 10.68 -0.71 -9.08
C GLY A 141 9.21 -0.30 -9.01
N PHE A 142 8.74 0.29 -7.92
CA PHE A 142 7.37 0.79 -7.84
C PHE A 142 7.20 2.16 -8.46
N LYS A 143 5.97 2.45 -8.87
CA LYS A 143 5.46 3.78 -9.17
C LYS A 143 4.12 3.97 -8.46
N ILE A 144 3.77 5.23 -8.19
CA ILE A 144 2.47 5.58 -7.62
C ILE A 144 1.39 5.32 -8.67
N GLY A 145 0.33 4.62 -8.27
CA GLY A 145 -0.83 4.32 -9.11
C GLY A 145 -2.09 5.06 -8.70
N GLN A 146 -2.22 5.37 -7.41
CA GLN A 146 -3.37 6.05 -6.84
C GLN A 146 -2.97 6.87 -5.62
N VAL A 147 -3.54 8.06 -5.46
CA VAL A 147 -3.30 8.95 -4.33
C VAL A 147 -4.57 9.58 -3.80
N TRP A 148 -4.59 9.86 -2.51
CA TRP A 148 -5.46 10.85 -1.93
C TRP A 148 -4.79 12.22 -1.95
N LEU A 149 -5.52 13.26 -2.38
CA LEU A 149 -5.11 14.65 -2.30
C LEU A 149 -6.10 15.44 -1.45
N SER A 150 -5.59 16.21 -0.50
CA SER A 150 -6.43 16.97 0.43
C SER A 150 -7.42 17.87 -0.29
N GLY A 151 -8.67 17.86 0.17
CA GLY A 151 -9.69 18.79 -0.30
C GLY A 151 -9.38 20.27 -0.01
N LYS A 152 -8.38 20.57 0.83
CA LYS A 152 -7.91 21.92 1.13
C LYS A 152 -6.93 22.47 0.08
N LEU A 153 -6.42 21.62 -0.80
CA LEU A 153 -5.55 22.04 -1.89
C LEU A 153 -6.35 22.74 -3.00
N SER A 154 -5.80 23.82 -3.55
CA SER A 154 -6.35 24.45 -4.75
C SER A 154 -6.20 23.52 -5.97
N PRO A 155 -6.94 23.75 -7.08
CA PRO A 155 -6.76 23.00 -8.30
C PRO A 155 -5.31 23.02 -8.82
N GLU A 156 -4.65 24.17 -8.73
CA GLU A 156 -3.26 24.37 -9.14
C GLU A 156 -2.31 23.52 -8.29
N GLN A 157 -2.49 23.52 -6.96
CA GLN A 157 -1.69 22.72 -6.04
C GLN A 157 -1.89 21.20 -6.27
N LYS A 158 -3.12 20.78 -6.58
CA LYS A 158 -3.38 19.38 -6.94
C LYS A 158 -2.66 18.99 -8.24
N LYS A 159 -2.69 19.88 -9.24
CA LYS A 159 -1.96 19.68 -10.49
C LYS A 159 -0.46 19.58 -10.28
N GLU A 160 0.13 20.45 -9.46
CA GLU A 160 1.56 20.39 -9.10
C GLU A 160 1.92 19.05 -8.44
N TRP A 161 1.07 18.52 -7.55
CA TRP A 161 1.26 17.20 -6.94
C TRP A 161 1.26 16.09 -7.99
N LEU A 162 0.31 16.08 -8.93
CA LEU A 162 0.23 15.07 -9.97
C LEU A 162 1.44 15.13 -10.91
N GLU A 163 1.86 16.32 -11.34
CA GLU A 163 3.08 16.51 -12.13
C GLU A 163 4.33 16.01 -11.39
N LYS A 164 4.43 16.26 -10.08
CA LYS A 164 5.52 15.77 -9.25
C LYS A 164 5.52 14.25 -9.16
N ILE A 165 4.35 13.62 -8.97
CA ILE A 165 4.19 12.17 -8.91
C ILE A 165 4.60 11.51 -10.23
N GLU A 166 4.26 12.11 -11.38
CA GLU A 166 4.58 11.57 -12.70
C GLU A 166 6.07 11.68 -13.04
N ASN A 167 6.78 12.69 -12.52
CA ASN A 167 8.15 13.02 -12.92
C ASN A 167 9.24 12.62 -11.91
N ASP A 168 8.88 12.30 -10.66
CA ASP A 168 9.85 11.96 -9.61
C ASP A 168 9.66 10.52 -9.13
N GLU A 169 10.48 9.61 -9.65
CA GLU A 169 10.48 8.20 -9.26
C GLU A 169 10.96 7.96 -7.81
N ASN A 170 11.64 8.93 -7.20
CA ASN A 170 12.16 8.84 -5.83
C ASN A 170 11.36 9.71 -4.86
N LEU A 171 10.16 10.10 -5.24
CA LEU A 171 9.30 10.95 -4.44
C LEU A 171 9.05 10.36 -3.05
N GLU A 172 9.43 11.10 -2.02
CA GLU A 172 9.05 10.84 -0.64
C GLU A 172 7.87 11.71 -0.25
N ILE A 173 6.82 11.09 0.28
CA ILE A 173 5.65 11.82 0.76
C ILE A 173 5.74 11.98 2.27
N GLU A 174 6.28 13.10 2.70
CA GLU A 174 6.38 13.44 4.13
C GLU A 174 5.13 14.16 4.66
N CYS A 175 4.35 14.77 3.76
CA CYS A 175 3.22 15.60 4.17
C CYS A 175 1.95 14.78 4.39
N LYS A 176 1.77 14.32 5.60
CA LYS A 176 0.62 13.53 6.10
C LYS A 176 -0.76 14.18 5.89
N ARG A 177 -0.80 15.48 5.50
CA ARG A 177 -2.04 16.27 5.43
C ARG A 177 -2.43 16.69 4.01
N THR A 178 -1.56 16.50 3.04
CA THR A 178 -1.79 16.97 1.66
C THR A 178 -1.86 15.88 0.62
N CYS A 179 -1.04 14.84 0.75
CA CYS A 179 -0.98 13.73 -0.18
C CYS A 179 -0.72 12.42 0.56
N ILE A 180 -1.41 11.35 0.19
CA ILE A 180 -1.20 9.98 0.70
C ILE A 180 -1.22 9.01 -0.48
N ILE A 181 -0.25 8.10 -0.53
CA ILE A 181 -0.22 7.00 -1.50
C ILE A 181 -1.25 5.96 -1.09
N GLU A 182 -2.23 5.72 -1.95
CA GLU A 182 -3.30 4.74 -1.77
C GLU A 182 -3.12 3.49 -2.63
N GLY A 183 -2.32 3.59 -3.67
CA GLY A 183 -2.00 2.46 -4.54
C GLY A 183 -0.67 2.62 -5.25
N MET A 184 0.04 1.52 -5.42
CA MET A 184 1.31 1.47 -6.11
C MET A 184 1.37 0.25 -7.04
N ILE A 185 2.23 0.32 -8.06
CA ILE A 185 2.37 -0.71 -9.08
C ILE A 185 3.84 -0.98 -9.30
N HIS A 186 4.24 -2.25 -9.31
CA HIS A 186 5.58 -2.64 -9.73
C HIS A 186 5.70 -2.56 -11.26
N LYS A 187 6.87 -2.15 -11.75
CA LYS A 187 7.09 -1.91 -13.20
C LYS A 187 7.33 -3.19 -14.00
N GLU A 188 7.56 -4.32 -13.31
CA GLU A 188 7.86 -5.64 -13.92
C GLU A 188 6.79 -6.66 -13.55
#